data_51593886024f89d189fb925b79acfa67
#
_entry.id   51593886024f89d189fb925b79acfa67
#
_cell.length_a   1.000
_cell.length_b   1.000
_cell.length_c   1.000
_cell.angle_alpha   90.00
_cell.angle_beta   90.00
_cell.angle_gamma   90.00
#
_symmetry.space_group_name_H-M   'P 1'
#
loop_
_entity.id
_entity.type
_entity.pdbx_description
1 polymer ?
#
loop_
_entity_poly.entity_id
_entity_poly.type
_entity_poly.pdbx_seq_one_letter_code
_entity_poly.pdbx_strand_id
1 'polypeptide(L)'
;MYEAFYGLSSKPFQLNPDPSFYFSSKQHQRARAYLEYGVMRCEGFIVITGEVGAGKTTIVRGLIESLDPGTVVAAHLVSTQLGAEDTLRLVGAAFGVHVHGVSKGDLLLALEAFFVTQTLQGKRCLLIVDEAQNLQQQAVEELRMLSNFQSGQNALLQTFLVGQPEFREILQSPSMLQLRQRVTATCHLGPLEADETREYILHRDRKSVV
;
A
#
# COMPACT_ATOMS: atom_id res chain seq x y z
N MET A 1 14.88 16.95 26.75
CA MET A 1 15.01 17.14 28.24
C MET A 1 14.87 15.82 28.99
N TYR A 2 13.83 15.00 28.81
CA TYR A 2 13.73 13.68 29.46
C TYR A 2 14.69 12.65 28.82
N GLU A 3 15.06 12.80 27.54
CA GLU A 3 16.03 11.94 26.88
C GLU A 3 17.36 11.88 27.62
N ALA A 4 17.90 13.04 28.00
CA ALA A 4 19.16 13.11 28.74
C ALA A 4 19.05 12.50 30.15
N PHE A 5 17.86 12.63 30.78
CA PHE A 5 17.61 12.06 32.12
C PHE A 5 17.59 10.53 32.08
N TYR A 6 17.01 9.93 31.04
CA TYR A 6 16.93 8.47 30.88
C TYR A 6 18.05 7.87 30.00
N GLY A 7 19.02 8.68 29.56
CA GLY A 7 20.12 8.21 28.71
C GLY A 7 19.69 7.75 27.34
N LEU A 8 18.61 8.34 26.77
CA LEU A 8 18.08 7.94 25.47
C LEU A 8 18.84 8.66 24.36
N SER A 9 19.22 7.91 23.34
CA SER A 9 19.83 8.44 22.11
C SER A 9 18.82 9.10 21.18
N SER A 10 17.54 8.71 21.29
CA SER A 10 16.42 9.23 20.49
C SER A 10 15.11 9.13 21.25
N LYS A 11 14.07 9.79 20.74
CA LYS A 11 12.71 9.70 21.32
C LYS A 11 12.10 8.32 21.03
N PRO A 12 11.79 7.50 22.05
CA PRO A 12 11.24 6.17 21.85
C PRO A 12 9.84 6.18 21.17
N PHE A 13 9.08 7.25 21.40
CA PHE A 13 7.73 7.41 20.85
C PHE A 13 7.67 8.71 20.04
N GLN A 14 7.79 8.56 18.72
CA GLN A 14 7.68 9.65 17.75
C GLN A 14 6.40 9.52 16.96
N LEU A 15 5.84 10.65 16.53
CA LEU A 15 4.66 10.68 15.64
C LEU A 15 5.01 10.24 14.21
N ASN A 16 6.24 10.52 13.77
CA ASN A 16 6.69 10.09 12.46
C ASN A 16 7.04 8.60 12.46
N PRO A 17 6.56 7.83 11.47
CA PRO A 17 6.93 6.44 11.28
C PRO A 17 8.44 6.31 11.07
N ASP A 18 9.12 5.64 11.97
CA ASP A 18 10.53 5.32 11.86
C ASP A 18 10.68 3.80 11.70
N PRO A 19 11.15 3.33 10.54
CA PRO A 19 11.32 1.89 10.27
C PRO A 19 12.28 1.21 11.26
N SER A 20 13.24 1.96 11.81
CA SER A 20 14.21 1.42 12.79
C SER A 20 13.54 0.95 14.09
N PHE A 21 12.39 1.54 14.42
CA PHE A 21 11.58 1.19 15.59
C PHE A 21 10.41 0.26 15.26
N TYR A 22 10.40 -0.36 14.06
CA TYR A 22 9.34 -1.27 13.69
C TYR A 22 9.28 -2.48 14.62
N PHE A 23 8.11 -2.70 15.20
CA PHE A 23 7.78 -3.88 15.99
C PHE A 23 6.85 -4.78 15.20
N SER A 24 7.31 -5.99 14.94
CA SER A 24 6.57 -6.96 14.12
C SER A 24 5.69 -7.85 14.99
N SER A 25 4.45 -7.40 15.29
CA SER A 25 3.44 -8.26 15.93
C SER A 25 3.02 -9.41 15.01
N LYS A 26 2.33 -10.41 15.54
CA LYS A 26 1.77 -11.53 14.74
C LYS A 26 0.89 -11.05 13.59
N GLN A 27 0.08 -10.01 13.85
CA GLN A 27 -0.79 -9.42 12.81
C GLN A 27 0.02 -8.71 11.74
N HIS A 28 1.09 -8.00 12.11
CA HIS A 28 2.01 -7.36 11.17
C HIS A 28 2.74 -8.37 10.29
N GLN A 29 3.23 -9.46 10.88
CA GLN A 29 3.87 -10.56 10.13
C GLN A 29 2.90 -11.19 9.13
N ARG A 30 1.65 -11.41 9.53
CA ARG A 30 0.61 -11.94 8.65
C ARG A 30 0.29 -10.97 7.50
N ALA A 31 0.14 -9.67 7.81
CA ALA A 31 -0.11 -8.66 6.78
C ALA A 31 1.06 -8.60 5.78
N ARG A 32 2.29 -8.61 6.27
CA ARG A 32 3.48 -8.63 5.44
C ARG A 32 3.52 -9.87 4.53
N ALA A 33 3.21 -11.04 5.05
CA ALA A 33 3.14 -12.27 4.26
C ALA A 33 2.10 -12.18 3.13
N TYR A 34 0.93 -11.58 3.38
CA TYR A 34 -0.06 -11.34 2.32
C TYR A 34 0.45 -10.36 1.26
N LEU A 35 1.16 -9.30 1.65
CA LEU A 35 1.74 -8.35 0.70
C LEU A 35 2.84 -9.01 -0.15
N GLU A 36 3.76 -9.73 0.48
CA GLU A 36 4.81 -10.47 -0.23
C GLU A 36 4.21 -11.50 -1.20
N TYR A 37 3.18 -12.23 -0.76
CA TYR A 37 2.44 -13.14 -1.64
C TYR A 37 1.80 -12.41 -2.82
N GLY A 38 1.18 -11.24 -2.60
CA GLY A 38 0.59 -10.44 -3.66
C GLY A 38 1.61 -9.98 -4.70
N VAL A 39 2.78 -9.52 -4.26
CA VAL A 39 3.88 -9.17 -5.17
C VAL A 39 4.29 -10.36 -6.04
N MET A 40 4.28 -11.58 -5.47
CA MET A 40 4.61 -12.79 -6.22
C MET A 40 3.53 -13.18 -7.25
N ARG A 41 2.26 -13.08 -6.87
CA ARG A 41 1.13 -13.49 -7.74
C ARG A 41 0.82 -12.47 -8.81
N CYS A 42 0.98 -11.18 -8.52
CA CYS A 42 0.69 -10.06 -9.41
C CYS A 42 -0.76 -10.08 -9.96
N GLU A 43 -1.73 -10.37 -9.11
CA GLU A 43 -3.14 -10.50 -9.50
C GLU A 43 -4.08 -9.78 -8.54
N GLY A 44 -4.97 -8.97 -9.10
CA GLY A 44 -6.10 -8.37 -8.38
C GLY A 44 -5.69 -7.37 -7.30
N PHE A 45 -6.44 -7.38 -6.21
CA PHE A 45 -6.27 -6.43 -5.11
C PHE A 45 -5.95 -7.14 -3.80
N ILE A 46 -5.05 -6.56 -3.02
CA ILE A 46 -4.91 -6.89 -1.61
C ILE A 46 -5.35 -5.68 -0.79
N VAL A 47 -6.18 -5.93 0.21
CA VAL A 47 -6.74 -4.89 1.08
C VAL A 47 -6.17 -5.04 2.48
N ILE A 48 -5.60 -3.96 3.01
CA ILE A 48 -5.14 -3.87 4.40
C ILE A 48 -5.91 -2.76 5.09
N THR A 49 -6.58 -3.10 6.18
CA THR A 49 -7.29 -2.12 7.00
C THR A 49 -6.78 -2.14 8.44
N GLY A 50 -7.00 -1.07 9.16
CA GLY A 50 -6.65 -0.96 10.58
C GLY A 50 -6.79 0.46 11.08
N GLU A 51 -6.86 0.63 12.39
CA GLU A 51 -6.99 1.93 13.04
C GLU A 51 -5.81 2.88 12.73
N VAL A 52 -6.03 4.16 12.96
CA VAL A 52 -4.95 5.16 12.93
C VAL A 52 -3.87 4.74 13.94
N GLY A 53 -2.61 4.74 13.51
CA GLY A 53 -1.50 4.30 14.36
C GLY A 53 -1.27 2.78 14.41
N ALA A 54 -2.10 1.96 13.75
CA ALA A 54 -1.90 0.50 13.69
C ALA A 54 -0.65 0.05 12.89
N GLY A 55 0.14 0.96 12.36
CA GLY A 55 1.39 0.64 11.66
C GLY A 55 1.23 0.27 10.18
N LYS A 56 0.08 0.52 9.56
CA LYS A 56 -0.19 0.23 8.13
C LYS A 56 0.88 0.81 7.21
N THR A 57 1.13 2.11 7.32
CA THR A 57 2.12 2.82 6.49
C THR A 57 3.54 2.31 6.76
N THR A 58 3.84 1.89 8.00
CA THR A 58 5.15 1.32 8.35
C THR A 58 5.37 -0.03 7.66
N ILE A 59 4.35 -0.90 7.61
CA ILE A 59 4.43 -2.19 6.90
C ILE A 59 4.64 -1.93 5.40
N VAL A 60 3.87 -1.02 4.82
CA VAL A 60 3.98 -0.66 3.39
C VAL A 60 5.37 -0.14 3.05
N ARG A 61 5.91 0.78 3.83
CA ARG A 61 7.26 1.31 3.64
C ARG A 61 8.32 0.22 3.76
N GLY A 62 8.24 -0.60 4.81
CA GLY A 62 9.15 -1.72 5.01
C GLY A 62 9.08 -2.75 3.88
N LEU A 63 7.90 -2.97 3.29
CA LEU A 63 7.79 -3.78 2.08
C LEU A 63 8.51 -3.10 0.90
N ILE A 64 8.19 -1.85 0.59
CA ILE A 64 8.80 -1.12 -0.55
C ILE A 64 10.32 -1.14 -0.44
N GLU A 65 10.87 -0.88 0.75
CA GLU A 65 12.32 -0.91 1.01
C GLU A 65 12.94 -2.30 0.83
N SER A 66 12.16 -3.37 1.01
CA SER A 66 12.62 -4.75 0.82
C SER A 66 12.52 -5.24 -0.63
N LEU A 67 11.81 -4.53 -1.50
CA LEU A 67 11.67 -4.90 -2.91
C LEU A 67 12.97 -4.61 -3.68
N ASP A 68 13.34 -5.54 -4.54
CA ASP A 68 14.44 -5.32 -5.48
C ASP A 68 13.97 -4.48 -6.67
N PRO A 69 14.50 -3.26 -6.87
CA PRO A 69 14.12 -2.40 -8.00
C PRO A 69 14.42 -3.02 -9.38
N GLY A 70 15.28 -4.05 -9.42
CA GLY A 70 15.55 -4.81 -10.62
C GLY A 70 14.38 -5.71 -11.04
N THR A 71 13.51 -6.09 -10.09
CA THR A 71 12.41 -7.05 -10.31
C THR A 71 11.02 -6.46 -10.10
N VAL A 72 10.89 -5.37 -9.34
CA VAL A 72 9.61 -4.71 -9.06
C VAL A 72 9.69 -3.21 -9.25
N VAL A 73 8.74 -2.66 -10.00
CA VAL A 73 8.50 -1.22 -10.12
C VAL A 73 7.31 -0.87 -9.24
N ALA A 74 7.57 -0.25 -8.11
CA ALA A 74 6.53 0.12 -7.15
C ALA A 74 6.19 1.60 -7.23
N ALA A 75 4.90 1.93 -7.28
CA ALA A 75 4.36 3.28 -7.14
C ALA A 75 3.53 3.38 -5.87
N HIS A 76 3.71 4.43 -5.10
CA HIS A 76 2.98 4.69 -3.86
C HIS A 76 2.21 5.99 -3.95
N LEU A 77 0.90 5.90 -3.75
CA LEU A 77 -0.02 7.04 -3.71
C LEU A 77 -0.61 7.16 -2.31
N VAL A 78 -0.69 8.39 -1.82
CA VAL A 78 -1.54 8.73 -0.69
C VAL A 78 -2.83 9.32 -1.25
N SER A 79 -3.95 8.63 -1.07
CA SER A 79 -5.23 9.08 -1.59
C SER A 79 -5.72 10.30 -0.83
N THR A 80 -6.03 11.34 -1.59
CA THR A 80 -6.84 12.46 -1.15
C THR A 80 -8.21 12.35 -1.83
N GLN A 81 -9.17 13.22 -1.51
CA GLN A 81 -10.50 13.21 -2.14
C GLN A 81 -10.44 13.66 -3.62
N LEU A 82 -9.82 12.84 -4.46
CA LEU A 82 -9.60 13.12 -5.87
C LEU A 82 -10.66 12.46 -6.75
N GLY A 83 -10.99 13.10 -7.85
CA GLY A 83 -11.82 12.54 -8.90
C GLY A 83 -11.12 11.41 -9.67
N ALA A 84 -11.88 10.74 -10.52
CA ALA A 84 -11.40 9.61 -11.31
C ALA A 84 -10.20 9.96 -12.21
N GLU A 85 -10.29 11.06 -12.94
CA GLU A 85 -9.24 11.49 -13.86
C GLU A 85 -7.96 11.90 -13.13
N ASP A 86 -8.09 12.63 -12.01
CA ASP A 86 -6.94 13.02 -11.19
C ASP A 86 -6.24 11.80 -10.60
N THR A 87 -7.01 10.79 -10.19
CA THR A 87 -6.45 9.51 -9.71
C THR A 87 -5.61 8.84 -10.79
N LEU A 88 -6.12 8.74 -12.03
CA LEU A 88 -5.35 8.18 -13.14
C LEU A 88 -4.08 8.96 -13.46
N ARG A 89 -4.16 10.31 -13.41
CA ARG A 89 -2.99 11.18 -13.60
C ARG A 89 -1.94 10.96 -12.52
N LEU A 90 -2.37 10.83 -11.25
CA LEU A 90 -1.45 10.52 -10.16
C LEU A 90 -0.82 9.14 -10.29
N VAL A 91 -1.59 8.13 -10.71
CA VAL A 91 -1.03 6.80 -11.01
C VAL A 91 0.02 6.91 -12.11
N GLY A 92 -0.28 7.60 -13.21
CA GLY A 92 0.67 7.81 -14.30
C GLY A 92 1.93 8.52 -13.82
N ALA A 93 1.79 9.63 -13.09
CA ALA A 93 2.92 10.38 -12.55
C ALA A 93 3.78 9.54 -11.59
N ALA A 94 3.15 8.71 -10.72
CA ALA A 94 3.85 7.86 -9.76
C ALA A 94 4.67 6.75 -10.45
N PHE A 95 4.24 6.28 -11.62
CA PHE A 95 5.02 5.37 -12.46
C PHE A 95 5.98 6.09 -13.43
N GLY A 96 6.04 7.43 -13.41
CA GLY A 96 6.90 8.23 -14.29
C GLY A 96 6.37 8.35 -15.73
N VAL A 97 5.09 8.06 -15.96
CA VAL A 97 4.44 8.25 -17.25
C VAL A 97 4.06 9.72 -17.43
N HIS A 98 4.22 10.26 -18.64
CA HIS A 98 3.83 11.63 -18.93
C HIS A 98 2.32 11.84 -18.84
N VAL A 99 1.89 12.83 -18.07
CA VAL A 99 0.45 13.04 -17.73
C VAL A 99 -0.09 14.42 -18.11
N HIS A 100 0.79 15.38 -18.44
CA HIS A 100 0.38 16.75 -18.73
C HIS A 100 -0.12 16.90 -20.16
N GLY A 101 -1.30 17.53 -20.32
CA GLY A 101 -1.88 17.77 -21.65
C GLY A 101 -2.34 16.52 -22.41
N VAL A 102 -2.38 15.36 -21.75
CA VAL A 102 -2.75 14.08 -22.33
C VAL A 102 -4.23 13.79 -22.05
N SER A 103 -4.96 13.27 -23.02
CA SER A 103 -6.34 12.83 -22.81
C SER A 103 -6.38 11.59 -21.90
N LYS A 104 -7.54 11.31 -21.27
CA LYS A 104 -7.72 10.09 -20.48
C LYS A 104 -7.41 8.82 -21.28
N GLY A 105 -7.86 8.76 -22.54
CA GLY A 105 -7.63 7.61 -23.41
C GLY A 105 -6.15 7.38 -23.69
N ASP A 106 -5.43 8.45 -24.05
CA ASP A 106 -4.01 8.37 -24.32
C ASP A 106 -3.22 8.01 -23.06
N LEU A 107 -3.64 8.52 -21.87
CA LEU A 107 -3.03 8.16 -20.60
C LEU A 107 -3.18 6.66 -20.27
N LEU A 108 -4.37 6.10 -20.52
CA LEU A 108 -4.60 4.66 -20.33
C LEU A 108 -3.72 3.83 -21.26
N LEU A 109 -3.63 4.21 -22.54
CA LEU A 109 -2.74 3.55 -23.51
C LEU A 109 -1.26 3.65 -23.08
N ALA A 110 -0.83 4.83 -22.61
CA ALA A 110 0.54 5.02 -22.15
C ALA A 110 0.85 4.18 -20.89
N LEU A 111 -0.09 4.07 -19.94
CA LEU A 111 0.04 3.21 -18.77
C LEU A 111 0.12 1.72 -19.17
N GLU A 112 -0.76 1.27 -20.06
CA GLU A 112 -0.74 -0.11 -20.56
C GLU A 112 0.60 -0.42 -21.23
N ALA A 113 1.07 0.43 -22.14
CA ALA A 113 2.34 0.28 -22.83
C ALA A 113 3.52 0.26 -21.82
N PHE A 114 3.47 1.10 -20.79
CA PHE A 114 4.46 1.10 -19.71
C PHE A 114 4.48 -0.24 -18.99
N PHE A 115 3.33 -0.75 -18.53
CA PHE A 115 3.26 -2.00 -17.79
C PHE A 115 3.70 -3.20 -18.65
N VAL A 116 3.31 -3.23 -19.92
CA VAL A 116 3.78 -4.25 -20.88
C VAL A 116 5.30 -4.21 -21.00
N THR A 117 5.87 -3.00 -21.14
CA THR A 117 7.32 -2.83 -21.27
C THR A 117 8.06 -3.32 -20.03
N GLN A 118 7.56 -3.01 -18.83
CA GLN A 118 8.15 -3.51 -17.58
C GLN A 118 8.07 -5.04 -17.50
N THR A 119 6.93 -5.62 -17.88
CA THR A 119 6.74 -7.08 -17.89
C THR A 119 7.69 -7.78 -18.88
N LEU A 120 7.91 -7.22 -20.06
CA LEU A 120 8.88 -7.74 -21.04
C LEU A 120 10.33 -7.68 -20.52
N GLN A 121 10.63 -6.75 -19.61
CA GLN A 121 11.91 -6.67 -18.90
C GLN A 121 12.01 -7.63 -17.70
N GLY A 122 11.01 -8.46 -17.47
CA GLY A 122 10.93 -9.37 -16.34
C GLY A 122 10.56 -8.71 -15.00
N LYS A 123 10.09 -7.44 -15.05
CA LYS A 123 9.67 -6.68 -13.86
C LYS A 123 8.16 -6.78 -13.64
N ARG A 124 7.76 -6.65 -12.39
CA ARG A 124 6.35 -6.57 -11.97
C ARG A 124 6.00 -5.14 -11.58
N CYS A 125 4.79 -4.70 -11.90
CA CYS A 125 4.31 -3.39 -11.48
C CYS A 125 3.41 -3.52 -10.25
N LEU A 126 3.71 -2.72 -9.23
CA LEU A 126 2.97 -2.66 -7.97
C LEU A 126 2.48 -1.24 -7.71
N LEU A 127 1.18 -1.08 -7.57
CA LEU A 127 0.56 0.16 -7.12
C LEU A 127 0.11 0.01 -5.68
N ILE A 128 0.52 0.92 -4.82
CA ILE A 128 0.06 1.00 -3.44
C ILE A 128 -0.72 2.28 -3.27
N VAL A 129 -1.96 2.17 -2.81
CA VAL A 129 -2.83 3.31 -2.51
C VAL A 129 -3.08 3.32 -1.02
N ASP A 130 -2.49 4.30 -0.32
CA ASP A 130 -2.71 4.54 1.11
C ASP A 130 -3.91 5.48 1.30
N GLU A 131 -4.53 5.44 2.48
CA GLU A 131 -5.76 6.17 2.83
C GLU A 131 -6.93 5.89 1.85
N ALA A 132 -7.08 4.63 1.46
CA ALA A 132 -8.03 4.20 0.43
C ALA A 132 -9.51 4.51 0.75
N GLN A 133 -9.87 4.74 2.02
CA GLN A 133 -11.21 5.20 2.41
C GLN A 133 -11.57 6.58 1.83
N ASN A 134 -10.57 7.36 1.40
CA ASN A 134 -10.77 8.67 0.77
C ASN A 134 -11.06 8.58 -0.73
N LEU A 135 -10.93 7.39 -1.34
CA LEU A 135 -11.22 7.20 -2.76
C LEU A 135 -12.71 7.36 -3.04
N GLN A 136 -13.02 8.20 -4.01
CA GLN A 136 -14.37 8.25 -4.56
C GLN A 136 -14.66 6.97 -5.36
N GLN A 137 -15.93 6.58 -5.45
CA GLN A 137 -16.35 5.39 -6.19
C GLN A 137 -15.82 5.37 -7.63
N GLN A 138 -15.83 6.50 -8.30
CA GLN A 138 -15.30 6.63 -9.67
C GLN A 138 -13.80 6.38 -9.75
N ALA A 139 -13.02 6.83 -8.74
CA ALA A 139 -11.60 6.58 -8.66
C ALA A 139 -11.29 5.08 -8.44
N VAL A 140 -12.10 4.41 -7.61
CA VAL A 140 -12.00 2.96 -7.41
C VAL A 140 -12.28 2.20 -8.70
N GLU A 141 -13.24 2.68 -9.51
CA GLU A 141 -13.55 2.07 -10.81
C GLU A 141 -12.39 2.22 -11.80
N GLU A 142 -11.68 3.36 -11.80
CA GLU A 142 -10.47 3.51 -12.62
C GLU A 142 -9.37 2.53 -12.20
N LEU A 143 -9.15 2.36 -10.90
CA LEU A 143 -8.18 1.36 -10.41
C LEU A 143 -8.58 -0.06 -10.83
N ARG A 144 -9.89 -0.37 -10.79
CA ARG A 144 -10.40 -1.64 -11.26
C ARG A 144 -10.16 -1.81 -12.76
N MET A 145 -10.35 -0.77 -13.57
CA MET A 145 -10.05 -0.78 -15.00
C MET A 145 -8.58 -1.06 -15.28
N LEU A 146 -7.66 -0.42 -14.54
CA LEU A 146 -6.23 -0.69 -14.66
C LEU A 146 -5.89 -2.15 -14.34
N SER A 147 -6.60 -2.77 -13.39
CA SER A 147 -6.39 -4.19 -13.05
C SER A 147 -6.85 -5.17 -14.16
N ASN A 148 -7.53 -4.68 -15.23
CA ASN A 148 -7.86 -5.47 -16.39
C ASN A 148 -6.72 -5.57 -17.41
N PHE A 149 -5.68 -4.74 -17.28
CA PHE A 149 -4.55 -4.81 -18.19
C PHE A 149 -3.82 -6.14 -18.02
N GLN A 150 -3.70 -6.88 -19.10
CA GLN A 150 -3.16 -8.23 -19.13
C GLN A 150 -2.21 -8.42 -20.31
N SER A 151 -1.22 -9.26 -20.13
CA SER A 151 -0.40 -9.80 -21.22
C SER A 151 -0.56 -11.31 -21.24
N GLY A 152 -1.31 -11.81 -22.21
CA GLY A 152 -1.76 -13.21 -22.24
C GLY A 152 -2.70 -13.49 -21.07
N GLN A 153 -2.30 -14.38 -20.16
CA GLN A 153 -3.07 -14.75 -18.97
C GLN A 153 -2.58 -14.04 -17.68
N ASN A 154 -1.56 -13.19 -17.78
CA ASN A 154 -0.95 -12.54 -16.62
C ASN A 154 -1.44 -11.10 -16.49
N ALA A 155 -1.90 -10.73 -15.32
CA ALA A 155 -2.18 -9.33 -14.99
C ALA A 155 -0.88 -8.52 -14.98
N LEU A 156 -0.96 -7.28 -15.46
CA LEU A 156 0.20 -6.39 -15.58
C LEU A 156 0.44 -5.55 -14.31
N LEU A 157 -0.59 -5.41 -13.47
CA LEU A 157 -0.57 -4.54 -12.31
C LEU A 157 -1.13 -5.27 -11.07
N GLN A 158 -0.35 -5.32 -10.00
CA GLN A 158 -0.82 -5.64 -8.66
C GLN A 158 -1.19 -4.35 -7.94
N THR A 159 -2.32 -4.34 -7.24
CA THR A 159 -2.72 -3.15 -6.46
C THR A 159 -2.95 -3.52 -5.00
N PHE A 160 -2.35 -2.73 -4.09
CA PHE A 160 -2.62 -2.79 -2.66
C PHE A 160 -3.44 -1.56 -2.24
N LEU A 161 -4.55 -1.81 -1.57
CA LEU A 161 -5.41 -0.78 -1.00
C LEU A 161 -5.25 -0.81 0.52
N VAL A 162 -4.73 0.27 1.06
CA VAL A 162 -4.44 0.41 2.49
C VAL A 162 -5.33 1.50 3.04
N GLY A 163 -6.08 1.22 4.09
CA GLY A 163 -7.04 2.18 4.60
C GLY A 163 -7.44 1.97 6.05
N GLN A 164 -8.32 2.83 6.53
CA GLN A 164 -8.92 2.76 7.86
C GLN A 164 -10.07 1.72 7.85
N PRO A 165 -10.62 1.34 9.02
CA PRO A 165 -11.68 0.34 9.11
C PRO A 165 -12.92 0.66 8.27
N GLU A 166 -13.23 1.95 8.08
CA GLU A 166 -14.34 2.45 7.26
C GLU A 166 -14.24 1.97 5.82
N PHE A 167 -13.02 1.78 5.31
CA PHE A 167 -12.81 1.25 3.96
C PHE A 167 -13.37 -0.17 3.81
N ARG A 168 -13.37 -0.95 4.87
CA ARG A 168 -13.98 -2.29 4.89
C ARG A 168 -15.49 -2.21 4.71
N GLU A 169 -16.15 -1.22 5.32
CA GLU A 169 -17.58 -0.98 5.16
C GLU A 169 -17.91 -0.50 3.75
N ILE A 170 -17.10 0.44 3.23
CA ILE A 170 -17.21 0.92 1.83
C ILE A 170 -17.14 -0.27 0.86
N LEU A 171 -16.18 -1.17 1.03
CA LEU A 171 -16.02 -2.36 0.19
C LEU A 171 -17.23 -3.31 0.23
N GLN A 172 -18.00 -3.32 1.31
CA GLN A 172 -19.21 -4.15 1.43
C GLN A 172 -20.41 -3.55 0.70
N SER A 173 -20.35 -2.28 0.30
CA SER A 173 -21.43 -1.61 -0.42
C SER A 173 -21.70 -2.27 -1.78
N PRO A 174 -22.96 -2.22 -2.27
CA PRO A 174 -23.30 -2.78 -3.58
C PRO A 174 -22.48 -2.18 -4.74
N SER A 175 -22.12 -0.91 -4.63
CA SER A 175 -21.31 -0.19 -5.62
C SER A 175 -19.89 -0.74 -5.77
N MET A 176 -19.37 -1.44 -4.76
CA MET A 176 -18.02 -2.01 -4.75
C MET A 176 -17.98 -3.51 -5.07
N LEU A 177 -19.11 -4.09 -5.50
CA LEU A 177 -19.20 -5.52 -5.78
C LEU A 177 -18.14 -5.98 -6.79
N GLN A 178 -17.93 -5.23 -7.86
CA GLN A 178 -16.99 -5.60 -8.92
C GLN A 178 -15.53 -5.55 -8.46
N LEU A 179 -15.16 -4.54 -7.64
CA LEU A 179 -13.83 -4.49 -7.02
C LEU A 179 -13.66 -5.68 -6.07
N ARG A 180 -14.65 -5.93 -5.20
CA ARG A 180 -14.59 -6.99 -4.19
C ARG A 180 -14.37 -8.38 -4.82
N GLN A 181 -14.93 -8.64 -6.00
CA GLN A 181 -14.70 -9.89 -6.75
C GLN A 181 -13.25 -10.07 -7.20
N ARG A 182 -12.47 -8.99 -7.23
CA ARG A 182 -11.05 -8.98 -7.59
C ARG A 182 -10.11 -8.90 -6.38
N VAL A 183 -10.65 -8.81 -5.18
CA VAL A 183 -9.85 -8.85 -3.96
C VAL A 183 -9.41 -10.28 -3.69
N THR A 184 -8.11 -10.52 -3.77
CA THR A 184 -7.48 -11.84 -3.56
C THR A 184 -7.19 -12.11 -2.10
N ALA A 185 -6.91 -11.05 -1.32
CA ALA A 185 -6.72 -11.17 0.13
C ALA A 185 -7.12 -9.90 0.88
N THR A 186 -7.58 -10.10 2.11
CA THR A 186 -7.86 -9.01 3.04
C THR A 186 -7.16 -9.27 4.37
N CYS A 187 -6.57 -8.24 4.95
CA CYS A 187 -5.98 -8.28 6.27
C CYS A 187 -6.45 -7.08 7.09
N HIS A 188 -6.80 -7.32 8.34
CA HIS A 188 -7.12 -6.26 9.28
C HIS A 188 -6.08 -6.22 10.40
N LEU A 189 -5.49 -5.06 10.62
CA LEU A 189 -4.56 -4.79 11.72
C LEU A 189 -5.36 -4.26 12.90
N GLY A 190 -5.65 -5.13 13.84
CA GLY A 190 -6.27 -4.76 15.11
C GLY A 190 -5.27 -4.18 16.11
N PRO A 191 -5.73 -3.82 17.31
CA PRO A 191 -4.85 -3.40 18.40
C PRO A 191 -3.93 -4.55 18.82
N LEU A 192 -2.78 -4.18 19.40
CA LEU A 192 -1.87 -5.15 20.01
C LEU A 192 -2.53 -5.81 21.22
N GLU A 193 -2.30 -7.09 21.42
CA GLU A 193 -2.68 -7.79 22.63
C GLU A 193 -1.82 -7.30 23.81
N ALA A 194 -2.25 -7.58 25.04
CA ALA A 194 -1.59 -7.08 26.26
C ALA A 194 -0.09 -7.47 26.30
N ASP A 195 0.23 -8.73 25.97
CA ASP A 195 1.61 -9.22 25.93
C ASP A 195 2.41 -8.54 24.82
N GLU A 196 1.85 -8.43 23.62
CA GLU A 196 2.46 -7.72 22.49
C GLU A 196 2.67 -6.23 22.80
N THR A 197 1.74 -5.59 23.52
CA THR A 197 1.88 -4.20 23.95
C THR A 197 3.08 -4.04 24.89
N ARG A 198 3.27 -4.96 25.83
CA ARG A 198 4.43 -4.97 26.72
C ARG A 198 5.73 -5.14 25.95
N GLU A 199 5.77 -6.09 25.03
CA GLU A 199 6.93 -6.32 24.17
C GLU A 199 7.23 -5.12 23.28
N TYR A 200 6.21 -4.47 22.73
CA TYR A 200 6.35 -3.24 21.94
C TYR A 200 7.00 -2.11 22.75
N ILE A 201 6.53 -1.88 23.97
CA ILE A 201 7.11 -0.85 24.85
C ILE A 201 8.60 -1.16 25.13
N LEU A 202 8.92 -2.39 25.49
CA LEU A 202 10.29 -2.83 25.74
C LEU A 202 11.18 -2.73 24.48
N HIS A 203 10.64 -3.02 23.32
CA HIS A 203 11.36 -2.91 22.05
C HIS A 203 11.71 -1.46 21.72
N ARG A 204 10.76 -0.54 21.94
CA ARG A 204 10.97 0.90 21.75
C ARG A 204 12.00 1.46 22.72
N ASP A 205 11.90 1.07 23.98
CA ASP A 205 12.84 1.50 25.02
C ASP A 205 14.27 1.03 24.71
N ARG A 206 14.47 -0.26 24.44
CA ARG A 206 15.78 -0.82 24.11
C ARG A 206 16.44 -0.20 22.89
N LYS A 207 15.67 0.18 21.86
CA LYS A 207 16.22 0.85 20.68
C LYS A 207 16.53 2.32 20.88
N SER A 208 16.04 2.91 21.96
CA SER A 208 16.30 4.30 22.33
C SER A 208 17.49 4.46 23.26
N VAL A 209 17.95 3.37 23.87
CA VAL A 209 19.14 3.32 24.73
C VAL A 209 20.31 2.79 23.91
N VAL A 210 21.41 3.52 23.90
CA VAL A 210 22.68 3.11 23.29
C VAL A 210 23.48 2.27 24.26
#